data_9bde5dac5962b2b1ffb7a64ec0c4d8fd
#
_entry.id   9bde5dac5962b2b1ffb7a64ec0c4d8fd
#
_cell.length_a   1.000
_cell.length_b   1.000
_cell.length_c   1.000
_cell.angle_alpha   90.00
_cell.angle_beta   90.00
_cell.angle_gamma   90.00
#
_symmetry.space_group_name_H-M   'P 1'
#
loop_
_entity.id
_entity.type
_entity.pdbx_description
1 polymer ?
#
loop_
_entity_poly.entity_id
_entity_poly.type
_entity_poly.pdbx_seq_one_letter_code
_entity_poly.pdbx_strand_id
1 'polypeptide(L)'
;MAELSNDILITCDDENRRGGIKRLFVINRENVTSFTAGASHDYTSVTLDATSDVWYEIQIDDESGSYNAEGSRENGSSLQEHTVEAMTPRIDKAKAKTLQELFTSCKLICLVETYISTGTYNQSFIVGYDEILGSDAALRANITTILEAELQGQNAYMVTMTGKSGEIAREYVGDIDTNSSGTVSFGS
;
A
#
# COMPACT_ATOMS: atom_id res chain seq x y z
N MET A 1 7.25 -25.37 -14.40
CA MET A 1 8.28 -24.53 -13.75
C MET A 1 8.29 -23.21 -14.49
N ALA A 2 8.21 -22.11 -13.78
CA ALA A 2 8.40 -20.80 -14.40
C ALA A 2 9.90 -20.63 -14.68
N GLU A 3 10.25 -20.34 -15.92
CA GLU A 3 11.62 -20.03 -16.33
C GLU A 3 11.82 -18.52 -16.37
N LEU A 4 13.04 -18.07 -16.04
CA LEU A 4 13.39 -16.67 -16.21
C LEU A 4 13.41 -16.35 -17.70
N SER A 5 12.64 -15.33 -18.09
CA SER A 5 12.47 -14.92 -19.49
C SER A 5 13.32 -13.71 -19.88
N ASN A 6 13.80 -12.94 -18.90
CA ASN A 6 14.56 -11.72 -19.12
C ASN A 6 15.70 -11.58 -18.12
N ASP A 7 16.73 -10.83 -18.49
CA ASP A 7 17.82 -10.44 -17.62
C ASP A 7 17.35 -9.35 -16.63
N ILE A 8 17.89 -9.38 -15.42
CA ILE A 8 17.74 -8.30 -14.44
C ILE A 8 18.99 -7.42 -14.55
N LEU A 9 18.85 -6.28 -15.22
CA LEU A 9 19.96 -5.37 -15.52
C LEU A 9 19.91 -4.17 -14.57
N ILE A 10 21.10 -3.66 -14.21
CA ILE A 10 21.26 -2.40 -13.49
C ILE A 10 21.68 -1.33 -14.50
N THR A 11 20.94 -0.25 -14.56
CA THR A 11 21.23 0.91 -15.41
C THR A 11 21.67 2.11 -14.56
N CYS A 12 22.19 3.16 -15.21
CA CYS A 12 22.58 4.39 -14.49
C CYS A 12 21.38 5.08 -13.81
N ASP A 13 20.18 4.86 -14.32
CA ASP A 13 18.95 5.41 -13.72
C ASP A 13 18.61 4.74 -12.38
N ASP A 14 19.06 3.50 -12.18
CA ASP A 14 18.89 2.77 -10.91
C ASP A 14 19.79 3.32 -9.78
N GLU A 15 20.75 4.18 -10.08
CA GLU A 15 21.62 4.79 -9.06
C GLU A 15 20.92 5.87 -8.23
N ASN A 16 19.83 6.46 -8.75
CA ASN A 16 19.08 7.50 -8.06
C ASN A 16 17.92 6.92 -7.22
N ARG A 17 18.27 6.03 -6.31
CA ARG A 17 17.32 5.28 -5.48
C ARG A 17 16.82 6.16 -4.33
N ARG A 18 15.57 6.57 -4.39
CA ARG A 18 14.86 7.21 -3.28
C ARG A 18 13.93 6.17 -2.66
N GLY A 19 14.12 5.88 -1.38
CA GLY A 19 13.21 5.03 -0.62
C GLY A 19 12.08 5.82 0.03
N GLY A 20 11.15 5.10 0.66
CA GLY A 20 10.08 5.66 1.45
C GLY A 20 8.74 5.78 0.70
N ILE A 21 7.70 5.95 1.51
CA ILE A 21 6.32 6.13 1.04
C ILE A 21 6.03 7.63 0.96
N LYS A 22 5.55 8.09 -0.17
CA LYS A 22 5.12 9.47 -0.40
C LYS A 22 3.66 9.68 0.02
N ARG A 23 2.78 8.77 -0.41
CA ARG A 23 1.37 8.77 -0.05
C ARG A 23 0.88 7.34 0.19
N LEU A 24 -0.08 7.20 1.08
CA LEU A 24 -0.66 5.92 1.44
C LEU A 24 -2.18 6.03 1.36
N PHE A 25 -2.79 5.17 0.57
CA PHE A 25 -4.24 5.08 0.47
C PHE A 25 -4.71 3.69 0.90
N VAL A 26 -5.87 3.64 1.55
CA VAL A 26 -6.46 2.41 2.02
C VAL A 26 -7.93 2.32 1.63
N ILE A 27 -8.38 1.10 1.38
CA ILE A 27 -9.79 0.79 1.15
C ILE A 27 -10.11 -0.57 1.77
N ASN A 28 -11.36 -0.77 2.18
CA ASN A 28 -11.81 -2.10 2.60
C ASN A 28 -11.86 -3.04 1.40
N ARG A 29 -11.39 -4.28 1.58
CA ARG A 29 -11.41 -5.29 0.51
C ARG A 29 -12.81 -5.54 -0.04
N GLU A 30 -13.83 -5.42 0.80
CA GLU A 30 -15.24 -5.62 0.43
C GLU A 30 -15.73 -4.59 -0.58
N ASN A 31 -15.16 -3.38 -0.57
CA ASN A 31 -15.52 -2.29 -1.47
C ASN A 31 -14.84 -2.38 -2.84
N VAL A 32 -14.00 -3.39 -3.06
CA VAL A 32 -13.29 -3.61 -4.33
C VAL A 32 -13.79 -4.89 -4.97
N THR A 33 -14.38 -4.79 -6.15
CA THR A 33 -14.82 -5.94 -6.94
C THR A 33 -13.63 -6.62 -7.60
N SER A 34 -12.81 -5.88 -8.33
CA SER A 34 -11.67 -6.42 -9.06
C SER A 34 -10.65 -5.34 -9.45
N PHE A 35 -9.43 -5.79 -9.73
CA PHE A 35 -8.42 -5.02 -10.45
C PHE A 35 -8.29 -5.56 -11.87
N THR A 36 -8.08 -4.68 -12.84
CA THR A 36 -7.78 -5.08 -14.22
C THR A 36 -6.27 -5.21 -14.37
N ALA A 37 -5.81 -6.43 -14.63
CA ALA A 37 -4.39 -6.68 -14.87
C ALA A 37 -3.96 -6.14 -16.24
N GLY A 38 -2.82 -5.47 -16.27
CA GLY A 38 -2.11 -5.09 -17.48
C GLY A 38 -1.21 -6.21 -18.01
N ALA A 39 -0.40 -5.90 -19.01
CA ALA A 39 0.45 -6.89 -19.68
C ALA A 39 1.79 -7.12 -18.95
N SER A 40 2.20 -6.23 -18.06
CA SER A 40 3.58 -6.17 -17.51
C SER A 40 3.63 -6.28 -15.98
N HIS A 41 2.83 -7.16 -15.40
CA HIS A 41 2.73 -7.35 -13.94
C HIS A 41 2.25 -6.07 -13.22
N ASP A 42 1.30 -5.40 -13.82
CA ASP A 42 0.69 -4.15 -13.39
C ASP A 42 -0.82 -4.26 -13.27
N TYR A 43 -1.44 -3.30 -12.59
CA TYR A 43 -2.88 -3.07 -12.60
C TYR A 43 -3.17 -1.72 -13.24
N THR A 44 -4.11 -1.70 -14.19
CA THR A 44 -4.46 -0.49 -14.97
C THR A 44 -5.71 0.21 -14.47
N SER A 45 -6.59 -0.50 -13.78
CA SER A 45 -7.80 0.08 -13.22
C SER A 45 -8.31 -0.74 -12.03
N VAL A 46 -9.13 -0.11 -11.20
CA VAL A 46 -9.86 -0.73 -10.10
C VAL A 46 -11.36 -0.56 -10.32
N THR A 47 -12.13 -1.61 -10.08
CA THR A 47 -13.59 -1.57 -10.06
C THR A 47 -14.07 -1.67 -8.64
N LEU A 48 -14.77 -0.63 -8.18
CA LEU A 48 -15.36 -0.57 -6.84
C LEU A 48 -16.75 -1.22 -6.85
N ASP A 49 -17.20 -1.70 -5.70
CA ASP A 49 -18.50 -2.37 -5.56
C ASP A 49 -19.65 -1.37 -5.68
N ALA A 50 -19.51 -0.20 -5.08
CA ALA A 50 -20.46 0.89 -5.18
C ALA A 50 -19.80 2.20 -5.61
N THR A 51 -20.57 3.07 -6.30
CA THR A 51 -20.10 4.40 -6.74
C THR A 51 -19.80 5.35 -5.57
N SER A 52 -20.24 5.02 -4.37
CA SER A 52 -19.95 5.76 -3.13
C SER A 52 -18.65 5.31 -2.45
N ASP A 53 -18.10 4.18 -2.87
CA ASP A 53 -16.86 3.66 -2.31
C ASP A 53 -15.68 4.48 -2.83
N VAL A 54 -14.78 4.79 -1.92
CA VAL A 54 -13.62 5.64 -2.22
C VAL A 54 -12.41 5.16 -1.45
N TRP A 55 -11.24 5.51 -1.97
CA TRP A 55 -9.99 5.32 -1.26
C TRP A 55 -9.78 6.43 -0.23
N TYR A 56 -9.30 6.08 0.94
CA TYR A 56 -8.99 7.01 2.01
C TYR A 56 -7.48 7.20 2.13
N GLU A 57 -7.04 8.46 2.08
CA GLU A 57 -5.63 8.78 2.28
C GLU A 57 -5.28 8.79 3.77
N ILE A 58 -4.23 8.06 4.13
CA ILE A 58 -3.58 8.18 5.43
C ILE A 58 -2.43 9.16 5.26
N GLN A 59 -2.59 10.36 5.80
CA GLN A 59 -1.50 11.35 5.82
C GLN A 59 -0.40 10.87 6.76
N ILE A 60 0.78 10.74 6.22
CA ILE A 60 1.98 10.30 6.92
C ILE A 60 2.93 11.47 7.14
N ASP A 61 3.76 11.36 8.16
CA ASP A 61 4.86 12.31 8.38
C ASP A 61 5.97 12.08 7.36
N ASP A 62 6.71 13.12 7.03
CA ASP A 62 7.78 13.04 6.05
C ASP A 62 8.81 11.97 6.47
N GLU A 63 9.23 11.14 5.53
CA GLU A 63 10.22 10.07 5.71
C GLU A 63 9.86 9.01 6.78
N SER A 64 8.59 8.92 7.20
CA SER A 64 8.14 8.00 8.25
C SER A 64 7.44 6.75 7.71
N GLY A 65 7.21 6.68 6.41
CA GLY A 65 6.54 5.53 5.77
C GLY A 65 7.54 4.53 5.20
N SER A 66 7.31 3.24 5.44
CA SER A 66 8.08 2.16 4.85
C SER A 66 7.19 1.04 4.31
N TYR A 67 7.66 0.39 3.26
CA TYR A 67 7.07 -0.83 2.72
C TYR A 67 8.15 -1.90 2.57
N ASN A 68 7.89 -3.07 3.10
CA ASN A 68 8.76 -4.24 2.98
C ASN A 68 7.94 -5.45 2.50
N ALA A 69 8.54 -6.27 1.66
CA ALA A 69 7.99 -7.54 1.22
C ALA A 69 9.06 -8.63 1.34
N GLU A 70 8.81 -9.63 2.16
CA GLU A 70 9.73 -10.75 2.38
C GLU A 70 9.17 -12.02 1.74
N GLY A 71 9.94 -12.55 0.78
CA GLY A 71 9.62 -13.81 0.12
C GLY A 71 10.11 -15.01 0.91
N SER A 72 9.23 -15.97 1.16
CA SER A 72 9.57 -17.27 1.73
C SER A 72 9.14 -18.40 0.81
N ARG A 73 9.86 -19.50 0.88
CA ARG A 73 9.50 -20.72 0.14
C ARG A 73 9.58 -21.91 1.09
N GLU A 74 8.43 -22.51 1.37
CA GLU A 74 8.31 -23.70 2.20
C GLU A 74 7.47 -24.77 1.51
N ASN A 75 7.88 -26.01 1.59
CA ASN A 75 7.13 -27.17 1.07
C ASN A 75 6.69 -27.03 -0.40
N GLY A 76 7.49 -26.33 -1.22
CA GLY A 76 7.18 -26.10 -2.63
C GLY A 76 6.22 -24.95 -2.91
N SER A 77 5.71 -24.27 -1.88
CA SER A 77 4.90 -23.07 -1.99
C SER A 77 5.76 -21.83 -1.81
N SER A 78 5.52 -20.79 -2.61
CA SER A 78 6.11 -19.46 -2.46
C SER A 78 5.07 -18.52 -1.86
N LEU A 79 5.48 -17.75 -0.86
CA LEU A 79 4.65 -16.78 -0.18
C LEU A 79 5.43 -15.48 0.00
N GLN A 80 4.75 -14.36 -0.16
CA GLN A 80 5.27 -13.03 0.14
C GLN A 80 4.55 -12.51 1.39
N GLU A 81 5.30 -12.05 2.39
CA GLU A 81 4.76 -11.34 3.54
C GLU A 81 4.99 -9.85 3.37
N HIS A 82 3.91 -9.10 3.28
CA HIS A 82 3.93 -7.66 3.09
C HIS A 82 3.76 -6.94 4.40
N THR A 83 4.59 -5.93 4.65
CA THR A 83 4.50 -5.04 5.81
C THR A 83 4.55 -3.59 5.31
N VAL A 84 3.50 -2.84 5.63
CA VAL A 84 3.42 -1.38 5.38
C VAL A 84 3.39 -0.70 6.72
N GLU A 85 4.34 0.20 6.95
CA GLU A 85 4.41 1.00 8.17
C GLU A 85 4.29 2.48 7.82
N ALA A 86 3.54 3.22 8.62
CA ALA A 86 3.35 4.64 8.44
C ALA A 86 3.12 5.33 9.78
N MET A 87 3.71 6.51 9.97
CA MET A 87 3.50 7.31 11.16
C MET A 87 2.62 8.53 10.81
N THR A 88 1.54 8.69 11.56
CA THR A 88 0.66 9.86 11.46
C THR A 88 0.91 10.75 12.68
N PRO A 89 1.42 11.98 12.47
CA PRO A 89 1.76 12.87 13.58
C PRO A 89 0.51 13.41 14.26
N ARG A 90 0.67 13.80 15.50
CA ARG A 90 -0.31 14.43 16.36
C ARG A 90 -1.51 13.53 16.71
N ILE A 91 -1.61 13.20 17.99
CA ILE A 91 -2.74 12.51 18.57
C ILE A 91 -3.92 13.47 18.70
N ASP A 92 -5.04 13.19 18.04
CA ASP A 92 -6.29 13.92 18.20
C ASP A 92 -7.51 12.98 18.14
N LYS A 93 -8.66 13.51 18.57
CA LYS A 93 -9.90 12.74 18.69
C LYS A 93 -10.46 12.27 17.31
N ALA A 94 -10.32 13.08 16.28
CA ALA A 94 -10.85 12.75 14.96
C ALA A 94 -10.03 11.62 14.33
N LYS A 95 -8.70 11.74 14.37
CA LYS A 95 -7.78 10.68 13.92
C LYS A 95 -7.96 9.39 14.70
N ALA A 96 -8.11 9.48 16.03
CA ALA A 96 -8.32 8.31 16.88
C ALA A 96 -9.56 7.50 16.47
N LYS A 97 -10.66 8.19 16.10
CA LYS A 97 -11.88 7.52 15.62
C LYS A 97 -11.64 6.78 14.32
N THR A 98 -11.07 7.45 13.32
CA THR A 98 -10.78 6.84 12.00
C THR A 98 -9.78 5.69 12.10
N LEU A 99 -8.74 5.84 12.94
CA LEU A 99 -7.79 4.76 13.19
C LEU A 99 -8.41 3.58 13.92
N GLN A 100 -9.38 3.82 14.82
CA GLN A 100 -10.14 2.74 15.45
C GLN A 100 -10.99 1.98 14.41
N GLU A 101 -11.60 2.67 13.46
CA GLU A 101 -12.33 2.06 12.36
C GLU A 101 -11.37 1.23 11.48
N LEU A 102 -10.19 1.76 11.16
CA LEU A 102 -9.14 1.04 10.43
C LEU A 102 -8.68 -0.22 11.17
N PHE A 103 -8.45 -0.12 12.48
CA PHE A 103 -8.03 -1.25 13.33
C PHE A 103 -9.09 -2.35 13.39
N THR A 104 -10.37 -1.99 13.41
CA THR A 104 -11.47 -2.96 13.44
C THR A 104 -11.80 -3.55 12.08
N SER A 105 -11.30 -2.96 10.99
CA SER A 105 -11.44 -3.49 9.64
C SER A 105 -10.64 -4.78 9.49
N CYS A 106 -11.32 -5.86 9.10
CA CYS A 106 -10.72 -7.18 9.03
C CYS A 106 -9.84 -7.39 7.80
N LYS A 107 -10.11 -6.68 6.72
CA LYS A 107 -9.48 -6.90 5.41
C LYS A 107 -9.31 -5.57 4.70
N LEU A 108 -8.05 -5.19 4.46
CA LEU A 108 -7.68 -3.93 3.85
C LEU A 108 -6.85 -4.16 2.60
N ILE A 109 -6.99 -3.27 1.63
CA ILE A 109 -6.09 -3.10 0.50
C ILE A 109 -5.43 -1.75 0.64
N CYS A 110 -4.13 -1.69 0.43
CA CYS A 110 -3.36 -0.46 0.41
C CYS A 110 -2.82 -0.17 -0.98
N LEU A 111 -2.84 1.10 -1.36
CA LEU A 111 -2.04 1.62 -2.45
C LEU A 111 -0.92 2.47 -1.84
N VAL A 112 0.30 2.09 -2.14
CA VAL A 112 1.54 2.70 -1.65
C VAL A 112 2.18 3.45 -2.80
N GLU A 113 2.14 4.79 -2.77
CA GLU A 113 2.90 5.62 -3.70
C GLU A 113 4.28 5.92 -3.11
N THR A 114 5.31 5.63 -3.87
CA THR A 114 6.71 5.82 -3.45
C THR A 114 7.29 7.15 -3.95
N TYR A 115 8.48 7.50 -3.46
CA TYR A 115 9.28 8.60 -4.02
C TYR A 115 10.06 8.22 -5.28
N ILE A 116 9.95 6.97 -5.75
CA ILE A 116 10.60 6.51 -6.97
C ILE A 116 9.85 7.11 -8.16
N SER A 117 10.52 7.96 -8.93
CA SER A 117 9.94 8.59 -10.12
C SER A 117 10.38 7.84 -11.37
N THR A 118 9.43 7.51 -12.21
CA THR A 118 9.68 6.95 -13.56
C THR A 118 9.92 8.05 -14.60
N GLY A 119 9.97 9.33 -14.16
CA GLY A 119 10.07 10.51 -15.03
C GLY A 119 8.72 11.12 -15.40
N THR A 120 7.66 10.32 -15.46
CA THR A 120 6.30 10.77 -15.77
C THR A 120 5.40 10.75 -14.53
N TYR A 121 5.55 9.73 -13.68
CA TYR A 121 4.77 9.54 -12.44
C TYR A 121 5.62 8.87 -11.34
N ASN A 122 5.10 8.87 -10.13
CA ASN A 122 5.72 8.10 -9.05
C ASN A 122 5.21 6.67 -9.07
N GLN A 123 6.10 5.73 -8.84
CA GLN A 123 5.76 4.32 -8.77
C GLN A 123 4.80 4.04 -7.61
N SER A 124 3.72 3.32 -7.89
CA SER A 124 2.69 2.98 -6.92
C SER A 124 2.44 1.47 -6.93
N PHE A 125 2.21 0.89 -5.76
CA PHE A 125 2.00 -0.56 -5.60
C PHE A 125 0.69 -0.85 -4.90
N ILE A 126 -0.04 -1.86 -5.39
CA ILE A 126 -1.19 -2.43 -4.69
C ILE A 126 -0.69 -3.53 -3.75
N VAL A 127 -1.05 -3.41 -2.48
CA VAL A 127 -0.70 -4.36 -1.43
C VAL A 127 -1.97 -4.85 -0.74
N GLY A 128 -2.10 -6.15 -0.53
CA GLY A 128 -3.28 -6.74 0.09
C GLY A 128 -4.35 -7.20 -0.91
N TYR A 129 -3.99 -7.30 -2.18
CA TYR A 129 -4.79 -7.94 -3.21
C TYR A 129 -3.93 -8.93 -4.00
N ASP A 130 -4.48 -10.09 -4.29
CA ASP A 130 -3.82 -11.18 -5.00
C ASP A 130 -4.88 -11.95 -5.79
N GLU A 131 -4.60 -12.22 -7.06
CA GLU A 131 -5.50 -13.01 -7.90
C GLU A 131 -5.55 -14.50 -7.50
N ILE A 132 -4.49 -14.99 -6.84
CA ILE A 132 -4.35 -16.40 -6.44
C ILE A 132 -5.06 -16.65 -5.10
N LEU A 133 -4.77 -15.81 -4.07
CA LEU A 133 -5.31 -15.97 -2.72
C LEU A 133 -6.59 -15.18 -2.49
N GLY A 134 -6.93 -14.26 -3.39
CA GLY A 134 -8.13 -13.44 -3.31
C GLY A 134 -8.19 -12.61 -2.02
N SER A 135 -9.27 -12.80 -1.24
CA SER A 135 -9.49 -12.04 -0.01
C SER A 135 -8.58 -12.43 1.16
N ASP A 136 -7.83 -13.52 1.04
CA ASP A 136 -6.93 -13.99 2.10
C ASP A 136 -5.57 -13.24 2.05
N ALA A 137 -5.27 -12.60 0.94
CA ALA A 137 -4.12 -11.71 0.80
C ALA A 137 -4.30 -10.34 1.50
N ALA A 138 -5.53 -10.00 1.91
CA ALA A 138 -5.84 -8.69 2.48
C ALA A 138 -5.05 -8.39 3.76
N LEU A 139 -4.68 -7.11 3.92
CA LEU A 139 -3.92 -6.63 5.05
C LEU A 139 -4.78 -6.49 6.30
N ARG A 140 -4.12 -6.58 7.45
CA ARG A 140 -4.69 -6.27 8.77
C ARG A 140 -3.88 -5.16 9.42
N ALA A 141 -4.57 -4.16 9.94
CA ALA A 141 -3.94 -3.02 10.59
C ALA A 141 -3.73 -3.26 12.08
N ASN A 142 -2.55 -2.87 12.57
CA ASN A 142 -2.23 -2.68 13.97
C ASN A 142 -1.91 -1.21 14.20
N ILE A 143 -2.35 -0.66 15.32
CA ILE A 143 -2.14 0.76 15.64
C ILE A 143 -1.47 0.88 17.00
N THR A 144 -0.34 1.58 17.04
CA THR A 144 0.39 1.88 18.25
C THR A 144 0.36 3.39 18.49
N THR A 145 -0.07 3.78 19.68
CA THR A 145 -0.02 5.19 20.11
C THR A 145 1.32 5.47 20.75
N ILE A 146 2.05 6.44 20.27
CA ILE A 146 3.34 6.88 20.78
C ILE A 146 3.16 8.25 21.41
N LEU A 147 3.41 8.35 22.72
CA LEU A 147 3.43 9.60 23.44
C LEU A 147 4.63 9.58 24.41
N GLU A 148 5.67 10.28 24.02
CA GLU A 148 6.88 10.36 24.84
C GLU A 148 6.74 11.37 25.97
N ALA A 149 7.48 11.14 27.05
CA ALA A 149 7.40 11.97 28.26
C ALA A 149 8.06 13.36 28.11
N GLU A 150 8.95 13.50 27.13
CA GLU A 150 9.66 14.75 26.89
C GLU A 150 8.83 15.74 26.08
N LEU A 151 8.99 17.04 26.32
CA LEU A 151 8.27 18.10 25.61
C LEU A 151 8.57 18.12 24.09
N GLN A 152 9.73 17.64 23.68
CA GLN A 152 10.13 17.48 22.28
C GLN A 152 9.98 16.04 21.78
N GLY A 153 9.40 15.17 22.61
CA GLY A 153 9.18 13.77 22.27
C GLY A 153 8.10 13.56 21.21
N GLN A 154 8.07 12.37 20.66
CA GLN A 154 7.10 12.00 19.63
C GLN A 154 5.68 11.96 20.18
N ASN A 155 4.76 12.49 19.39
CA ASN A 155 3.32 12.43 19.63
C ASN A 155 2.65 11.99 18.31
N ALA A 156 2.46 10.70 18.15
CA ALA A 156 2.04 10.13 16.89
C ALA A 156 1.27 8.80 17.05
N TYR A 157 0.61 8.40 15.98
CA TYR A 157 0.13 7.04 15.79
C TYR A 157 1.03 6.32 14.78
N MET A 158 1.50 5.14 15.13
CA MET A 158 2.12 4.22 14.19
C MET A 158 1.09 3.22 13.71
N VAL A 159 0.90 3.17 12.40
CA VAL A 159 0.04 2.21 11.72
C VAL A 159 0.93 1.18 11.05
N THR A 160 0.76 -0.09 11.42
CA THR A 160 1.46 -1.22 10.80
C THR A 160 0.41 -2.13 10.17
N MET A 161 0.50 -2.35 8.86
CA MET A 161 -0.41 -3.24 8.15
C MET A 161 0.36 -4.42 7.58
N THR A 162 -0.10 -5.62 7.89
CA THR A 162 0.55 -6.87 7.47
C THR A 162 -0.41 -7.79 6.75
N GLY A 163 0.11 -8.52 5.78
CA GLY A 163 -0.64 -9.52 5.02
C GLY A 163 0.26 -10.44 4.24
N LYS A 164 -0.31 -11.49 3.68
CA LYS A 164 0.43 -12.50 2.90
C LYS A 164 -0.19 -12.63 1.53
N SER A 165 0.64 -12.72 0.49
CA SER A 165 0.21 -12.94 -0.89
C SER A 165 1.02 -14.05 -1.55
N GLY A 166 0.51 -14.61 -2.62
CA GLY A 166 1.21 -15.59 -3.46
C GLY A 166 2.17 -14.95 -4.47
N GLU A 167 2.09 -13.64 -4.66
CA GLU A 167 2.87 -12.90 -5.65
C GLU A 167 3.46 -11.61 -5.07
N ILE A 168 4.46 -11.08 -5.77
CA ILE A 168 5.03 -9.75 -5.47
C ILE A 168 3.97 -8.68 -5.78
N ALA A 169 3.92 -7.62 -4.96
CA ALA A 169 2.99 -6.52 -5.18
C ALA A 169 3.14 -5.94 -6.60
N ARG A 170 2.00 -5.80 -7.29
CA ARG A 170 1.95 -5.26 -8.65
C ARG A 170 1.92 -3.75 -8.63
N GLU A 171 2.57 -3.17 -9.63
CA GLU A 171 2.50 -1.73 -9.86
C GLU A 171 1.08 -1.33 -10.27
N TYR A 172 0.64 -0.17 -9.81
CA TYR A 172 -0.64 0.42 -10.20
C TYR A 172 -0.41 1.66 -11.04
N VAL A 173 -0.91 1.64 -12.27
CA VAL A 173 -0.74 2.72 -13.27
C VAL A 173 -2.05 3.42 -13.63
N GLY A 174 -3.14 3.08 -12.95
CA GLY A 174 -4.45 3.69 -13.15
C GLY A 174 -4.71 4.88 -12.24
N ASP A 175 -5.94 5.37 -12.29
CA ASP A 175 -6.45 6.42 -11.42
C ASP A 175 -7.28 5.83 -10.27
N ILE A 176 -7.34 6.52 -9.12
CA ILE A 176 -8.21 6.16 -8.00
C ILE A 176 -9.07 7.33 -7.56
N ASP A 177 -10.30 7.04 -7.16
CA ASP A 177 -11.19 8.02 -6.55
C ASP A 177 -10.89 8.19 -5.06
N THR A 178 -10.59 9.43 -4.65
CA THR A 178 -10.31 9.79 -3.26
C THR A 178 -11.37 10.73 -2.72
N ASN A 179 -12.55 10.24 -2.38
CA ASN A 179 -13.68 11.05 -1.91
C ASN A 179 -14.23 12.04 -2.96
N SER A 180 -15.23 12.83 -2.57
CA SER A 180 -15.96 13.77 -3.45
C SER A 180 -15.12 14.92 -4.04
N SER A 181 -13.82 14.98 -3.76
CA SER A 181 -12.95 16.11 -4.14
C SER A 181 -12.08 15.85 -5.37
N GLY A 182 -12.05 14.65 -5.90
CA GLY A 182 -11.30 14.38 -7.14
C GLY A 182 -10.66 13.02 -7.25
N THR A 183 -10.25 12.70 -8.47
CA THR A 183 -9.49 11.52 -8.85
C THR A 183 -8.00 11.80 -8.70
N VAL A 184 -7.25 10.86 -8.14
CA VAL A 184 -5.79 10.91 -8.11
C VAL A 184 -5.26 10.08 -9.28
N SER A 185 -4.48 10.74 -10.15
CA SER A 185 -3.86 10.11 -11.32
C SER A 185 -2.45 9.63 -10.98
N PHE A 186 -2.17 8.37 -11.24
CA PHE A 186 -0.85 7.74 -10.99
C PHE A 186 -0.05 7.46 -12.25
N GLY A 187 -0.57 7.73 -13.39
CA GLY A 187 0.09 7.60 -14.66
C GLY A 187 -0.90 7.55 -15.81
N SER A 188 -0.54 8.16 -16.89
CA SER A 188 -1.28 8.15 -18.15
C SER A 188 -0.33 7.90 -19.29
#